data_c4faf42650e9ec04aec230ac755e200c
#
_entry.id   c4faf42650e9ec04aec230ac755e200c
#
_cell.length_a   1.000
_cell.length_b   1.000
_cell.length_c   1.000
_cell.angle_alpha   90.00
_cell.angle_beta   90.00
_cell.angle_gamma   90.00
#
_symmetry.space_group_name_H-M   'P 1'
#
loop_
_entity.id
_entity.type
_entity.pdbx_description
1 polymer ?
#
loop_
_entity_poly.entity_id
_entity_poly.type
_entity_poly.pdbx_seq_one_letter_code
_entity_poly.pdbx_strand_id
1 'polypeptide(L)'
;MIRKILKVLGIVTLVFCLTIITIRLNSLENNIKDSTSVLQEEISILSEQSNEAFQNDLLLLTKLQDLTRDSTQIADIIKEQIAIIHEEIKEVNYEKILKGDVLVTSLFGSGAGTVVRKTDKEMYVLTCYHVVAEIVELNNAGIKIDAIVGYTLGDSGDMESLSHLVSFSAQVMKYDEDIDLALLKINMIDSNLEEIKIAEQEPKKGSEVYSVGTPLGLMRTVSKGILANKIVGFYLTDSTTTFGNSGGGLYNKKGELIGVPSNVMGYAGGLNKDGKETFVPESSLGLSRNLSTIKAFLEGVEY
;
A
#
# COMPACT_ATOMS: atom_id res chain seq x y z
N MET A 1 -19.04 -14.59 -10.87
CA MET A 1 -18.37 -15.35 -11.93
C MET A 1 -18.04 -14.47 -13.15
N ILE A 2 -18.98 -13.73 -13.72
CA ILE A 2 -18.80 -12.86 -14.90
C ILE A 2 -17.73 -11.76 -14.68
N ARG A 3 -17.66 -11.11 -13.51
CA ARG A 3 -16.62 -10.10 -13.19
C ARG A 3 -15.19 -10.65 -13.07
N LYS A 4 -15.03 -11.91 -12.63
CA LYS A 4 -13.71 -12.57 -12.65
C LYS A 4 -13.28 -12.93 -14.07
N ILE A 5 -14.23 -13.36 -14.90
CA ILE A 5 -13.99 -13.67 -16.32
C ILE A 5 -13.61 -12.40 -17.08
N LEU A 6 -14.27 -11.24 -16.84
CA LEU A 6 -13.93 -9.96 -17.45
C LEU A 6 -12.56 -9.42 -17.02
N LYS A 7 -12.14 -9.65 -15.74
CA LYS A 7 -10.79 -9.29 -15.29
C LYS A 7 -9.71 -10.16 -15.91
N VAL A 8 -9.96 -11.48 -15.97
CA VAL A 8 -9.05 -12.42 -16.66
C VAL A 8 -8.99 -12.09 -18.15
N LEU A 9 -10.12 -11.75 -18.78
CA LEU A 9 -10.14 -11.31 -20.17
C LEU A 9 -9.35 -10.01 -20.38
N GLY A 10 -9.45 -9.04 -19.45
CA GLY A 10 -8.68 -7.77 -19.51
C GLY A 10 -7.17 -8.03 -19.38
N ILE A 11 -6.77 -8.92 -18.47
CA ILE A 11 -5.36 -9.29 -18.28
C ILE A 11 -4.86 -10.12 -19.47
N VAL A 12 -5.67 -11.07 -19.95
CA VAL A 12 -5.37 -11.86 -21.14
C VAL A 12 -5.32 -10.98 -22.39
N THR A 13 -6.20 -9.98 -22.50
CA THR A 13 -6.16 -9.01 -23.62
C THR A 13 -4.92 -8.13 -23.53
N LEU A 14 -4.51 -7.71 -22.32
CA LEU A 14 -3.30 -6.92 -22.12
C LEU A 14 -2.03 -7.75 -22.42
N VAL A 15 -1.96 -8.99 -21.88
CA VAL A 15 -0.86 -9.94 -22.17
C VAL A 15 -0.87 -10.34 -23.65
N PHE A 16 -2.04 -10.52 -24.22
CA PHE A 16 -2.21 -10.84 -25.65
C PHE A 16 -1.80 -9.66 -26.54
N CYS A 17 -2.17 -8.41 -26.19
CA CYS A 17 -1.66 -7.23 -26.87
C CYS A 17 -0.14 -7.09 -26.73
N LEU A 18 0.41 -7.36 -25.53
CA LEU A 18 1.86 -7.34 -25.28
C LEU A 18 2.59 -8.43 -26.08
N THR A 19 2.03 -9.63 -26.17
CA THR A 19 2.60 -10.73 -26.97
C THR A 19 2.58 -10.42 -28.47
N ILE A 20 1.50 -9.79 -28.98
CA ILE A 20 1.40 -9.35 -30.38
C ILE A 20 2.44 -8.27 -30.69
N ILE A 21 2.63 -7.30 -29.77
CA ILE A 21 3.65 -6.25 -29.91
C ILE A 21 5.06 -6.88 -29.92
N THR A 22 5.34 -7.83 -29.02
CA THR A 22 6.65 -8.51 -28.96
C THR A 22 6.93 -9.35 -30.21
N ILE A 23 5.96 -10.10 -30.70
CA ILE A 23 6.07 -10.92 -31.91
C ILE A 23 6.20 -10.04 -33.17
N ARG A 24 5.47 -8.92 -33.27
CA ARG A 24 5.57 -8.00 -34.41
C ARG A 24 6.84 -7.17 -34.41
N LEU A 25 7.39 -6.83 -33.25
CA LEU A 25 8.69 -6.16 -33.15
C LEU A 25 9.84 -7.08 -33.62
N ASN A 26 9.77 -8.37 -33.31
CA ASN A 26 10.70 -9.36 -33.87
C ASN A 26 10.50 -9.59 -35.38
N SER A 27 9.28 -9.39 -35.88
CA SER A 27 8.93 -9.41 -37.32
C SER A 27 9.33 -8.12 -38.01
N LEU A 28 9.34 -6.98 -37.33
CA LEU A 28 9.75 -5.66 -37.83
C LEU A 28 11.25 -5.56 -38.14
N GLU A 29 12.07 -6.33 -37.41
CA GLU A 29 13.49 -6.49 -37.75
C GLU A 29 13.69 -7.01 -39.19
N ASN A 30 12.69 -7.73 -39.70
CA ASN A 30 12.75 -8.35 -41.01
C ASN A 30 11.91 -7.66 -42.16
N ASN A 31 10.97 -6.73 -41.85
CA ASN A 31 10.04 -6.21 -42.84
C ASN A 31 9.56 -4.75 -42.61
N ILE A 32 10.48 -3.82 -42.39
CA ILE A 32 10.19 -2.40 -42.07
C ILE A 32 9.50 -1.63 -43.24
N LYS A 33 9.48 -2.13 -44.42
CA LYS A 33 9.06 -1.36 -45.63
C LYS A 33 7.54 -1.24 -45.88
N ASP A 34 6.71 -2.16 -45.35
CA ASP A 34 5.28 -2.19 -45.70
C ASP A 34 4.28 -1.89 -44.57
N SER A 35 4.74 -1.51 -43.37
CA SER A 35 3.91 -1.61 -42.15
C SER A 35 3.32 -0.30 -41.61
N THR A 36 3.59 0.88 -42.18
CA THR A 36 3.18 2.18 -41.56
C THR A 36 1.67 2.44 -41.60
N SER A 37 0.95 1.91 -42.59
CA SER A 37 -0.50 2.11 -42.73
C SER A 37 -1.32 1.20 -41.78
N VAL A 38 -0.83 -0.01 -41.53
CA VAL A 38 -1.51 -0.98 -40.66
C VAL A 38 -1.39 -0.56 -39.18
N LEU A 39 -0.24 0.02 -38.80
CA LEU A 39 0.00 0.55 -37.43
C LEU A 39 -0.93 1.73 -37.11
N GLN A 40 -1.23 2.60 -38.08
CA GLN A 40 -2.14 3.72 -37.86
C GLN A 40 -3.60 3.30 -37.64
N GLU A 41 -4.05 2.24 -38.31
CA GLU A 41 -5.41 1.72 -38.15
C GLU A 41 -5.59 0.99 -36.81
N GLU A 42 -4.60 0.20 -36.38
CA GLU A 42 -4.62 -0.46 -35.07
C GLU A 42 -4.52 0.53 -33.87
N ILE A 43 -3.77 1.63 -34.04
CA ILE A 43 -3.72 2.72 -33.05
C ILE A 43 -5.09 3.37 -32.82
N SER A 44 -5.85 3.56 -33.91
CA SER A 44 -7.21 4.13 -33.86
C SER A 44 -8.16 3.28 -33.01
N ILE A 45 -8.07 1.96 -33.11
CA ILE A 45 -8.93 1.01 -32.39
C ILE A 45 -8.57 0.95 -30.86
N LEU A 46 -7.29 1.05 -30.54
CA LEU A 46 -6.83 1.03 -29.14
C LEU A 46 -7.11 2.35 -28.39
N SER A 47 -7.20 3.49 -29.12
CA SER A 47 -7.43 4.81 -28.50
C SER A 47 -8.83 4.96 -27.88
N GLU A 48 -9.81 4.19 -28.31
CA GLU A 48 -11.17 4.22 -27.79
C GLU A 48 -11.32 3.51 -26.43
N GLN A 49 -10.34 2.69 -26.02
CA GLN A 49 -10.51 1.81 -24.86
C GLN A 49 -9.77 2.20 -23.57
N SER A 50 -8.87 3.18 -23.56
CA SER A 50 -8.16 3.56 -22.32
C SER A 50 -7.41 4.90 -22.44
N ASN A 51 -7.91 5.94 -21.80
CA ASN A 51 -7.46 7.33 -22.03
C ASN A 51 -6.07 7.72 -21.48
N GLU A 52 -5.53 7.09 -20.46
CA GLU A 52 -4.24 7.52 -19.85
C GLU A 52 -3.03 6.65 -20.25
N ALA A 53 -3.18 5.35 -20.33
CA ALA A 53 -2.12 4.45 -20.80
C ALA A 53 -1.79 4.74 -22.28
N PHE A 54 -2.79 5.16 -23.02
CA PHE A 54 -2.72 5.39 -24.45
C PHE A 54 -1.96 6.66 -24.85
N GLN A 55 -1.98 7.70 -24.02
CA GLN A 55 -1.20 8.93 -24.27
C GLN A 55 0.31 8.66 -24.27
N ASN A 56 0.77 7.73 -23.42
CA ASN A 56 2.17 7.33 -23.39
C ASN A 56 2.56 6.49 -24.61
N ASP A 57 1.67 5.61 -25.07
CA ASP A 57 1.90 4.77 -26.25
C ASP A 57 1.85 5.60 -27.55
N LEU A 58 0.99 6.62 -27.62
CA LEU A 58 0.92 7.55 -28.75
C LEU A 58 2.18 8.42 -28.84
N LEU A 59 2.70 8.87 -27.68
CA LEU A 59 3.96 9.60 -27.59
C LEU A 59 5.13 8.71 -28.04
N LEU A 60 5.08 7.43 -27.70
CA LEU A 60 6.08 6.44 -28.12
C LEU A 60 6.05 6.24 -29.64
N LEU A 61 4.87 6.11 -30.22
CA LEU A 61 4.68 5.92 -31.65
C LEU A 61 5.05 7.18 -32.45
N THR A 62 4.76 8.35 -31.92
CA THR A 62 5.19 9.61 -32.54
C THR A 62 6.72 9.73 -32.52
N LYS A 63 7.36 9.35 -31.40
CA LYS A 63 8.83 9.29 -31.30
C LYS A 63 9.42 8.20 -32.22
N LEU A 64 8.74 7.09 -32.41
CA LEU A 64 9.14 6.03 -33.37
C LEU A 64 9.08 6.50 -34.81
N GLN A 65 8.11 7.32 -35.22
CA GLN A 65 8.02 7.91 -36.54
C GLN A 65 9.17 8.88 -36.85
N ASP A 66 9.59 9.65 -35.83
CA ASP A 66 10.74 10.58 -35.95
C ASP A 66 12.09 9.85 -35.97
N LEU A 67 12.16 8.64 -35.40
CA LEU A 67 13.39 7.87 -35.23
C LEU A 67 13.62 6.75 -36.25
N THR A 68 12.77 6.62 -37.28
CA THR A 68 12.94 5.63 -38.38
C THR A 68 14.27 5.78 -39.13
N ARG A 69 15.12 6.67 -38.73
CA ARG A 69 16.47 6.88 -39.32
C ARG A 69 17.61 6.13 -38.61
N ASP A 70 17.38 5.57 -37.45
CA ASP A 70 18.49 4.89 -36.74
C ASP A 70 17.97 3.69 -35.92
N SER A 71 18.20 2.47 -36.42
CA SER A 71 17.69 1.21 -35.85
C SER A 71 18.21 0.88 -34.45
N THR A 72 19.37 1.43 -34.06
CA THR A 72 19.97 1.21 -32.73
C THR A 72 19.25 2.01 -31.65
N GLN A 73 18.81 3.24 -31.93
CA GLN A 73 18.06 4.06 -30.96
C GLN A 73 16.65 3.51 -30.69
N ILE A 74 16.04 2.86 -31.67
CA ILE A 74 14.72 2.23 -31.52
C ILE A 74 14.77 1.09 -30.51
N ALA A 75 15.81 0.26 -30.55
CA ALA A 75 15.97 -0.88 -29.64
C ALA A 75 16.13 -0.43 -28.18
N ASP A 76 16.82 0.68 -27.94
CA ASP A 76 17.04 1.20 -26.58
C ASP A 76 15.76 1.83 -26.00
N ILE A 77 14.97 2.56 -26.80
CA ILE A 77 13.68 3.12 -26.38
C ILE A 77 12.69 2.01 -26.05
N ILE A 78 12.64 0.95 -26.88
CA ILE A 78 11.78 -0.20 -26.63
C ILE A 78 12.17 -0.92 -25.34
N LYS A 79 13.47 -1.09 -25.08
CA LYS A 79 13.99 -1.67 -23.82
C LYS A 79 13.56 -0.84 -22.61
N GLU A 80 13.67 0.48 -22.70
CA GLU A 80 13.28 1.38 -21.63
C GLU A 80 11.76 1.32 -21.36
N GLN A 81 10.94 1.31 -22.41
CA GLN A 81 9.48 1.20 -22.26
C GLN A 81 9.03 -0.18 -21.76
N ILE A 82 9.67 -1.25 -22.21
CA ILE A 82 9.44 -2.59 -21.66
C ILE A 82 9.82 -2.64 -20.18
N ALA A 83 10.89 -1.97 -19.77
CA ALA A 83 11.29 -1.88 -18.36
C ALA A 83 10.25 -1.10 -17.53
N ILE A 84 9.72 0.01 -18.05
CA ILE A 84 8.65 0.79 -17.41
C ILE A 84 7.36 -0.04 -17.30
N ILE A 85 6.96 -0.73 -18.38
CA ILE A 85 5.77 -1.60 -18.38
C ILE A 85 5.97 -2.80 -17.43
N HIS A 86 7.16 -3.38 -17.38
CA HIS A 86 7.48 -4.43 -16.41
C HIS A 86 7.38 -3.93 -14.97
N GLU A 87 7.83 -2.71 -14.70
CA GLU A 87 7.72 -2.09 -13.37
C GLU A 87 6.26 -1.77 -13.01
N GLU A 88 5.43 -1.36 -13.98
CA GLU A 88 3.99 -1.11 -13.78
C GLU A 88 3.16 -2.39 -13.60
N ILE A 89 3.59 -3.52 -14.22
CA ILE A 89 2.92 -4.82 -14.11
C ILE A 89 3.39 -5.60 -12.88
N LYS A 90 4.53 -5.20 -12.29
CA LYS A 90 5.09 -5.89 -11.14
C LYS A 90 4.06 -6.00 -10.03
N GLU A 91 3.74 -7.22 -9.65
CA GLU A 91 2.88 -7.47 -8.51
C GLU A 91 3.51 -6.90 -7.24
N VAL A 92 2.65 -6.49 -6.31
CA VAL A 92 3.10 -6.01 -5.00
C VAL A 92 3.94 -7.09 -4.34
N ASN A 93 5.10 -6.69 -3.85
CA ASN A 93 5.93 -7.59 -3.04
C ASN A 93 5.30 -7.73 -1.65
N TYR A 94 4.34 -8.65 -1.53
CA TYR A 94 3.66 -8.94 -0.27
C TYR A 94 4.63 -9.36 0.82
N GLU A 95 5.64 -10.16 0.50
CA GLU A 95 6.63 -10.61 1.48
C GLU A 95 7.31 -9.42 2.17
N LYS A 96 7.69 -8.40 1.39
CA LYS A 96 8.32 -7.20 1.95
C LYS A 96 7.38 -6.43 2.86
N ILE A 97 6.14 -6.13 2.42
CA ILE A 97 5.21 -5.36 3.24
C ILE A 97 4.79 -6.12 4.50
N LEU A 98 4.69 -7.46 4.42
CA LEU A 98 4.38 -8.31 5.57
C LEU A 98 5.54 -8.37 6.58
N LYS A 99 6.78 -8.25 6.13
CA LYS A 99 7.95 -8.14 7.04
C LYS A 99 8.04 -6.78 7.73
N GLY A 100 7.33 -5.77 7.25
CA GLY A 100 7.22 -4.47 7.90
C GLY A 100 6.02 -4.35 8.82
N ASP A 101 5.07 -5.28 8.78
CA ASP A 101 3.85 -5.26 9.60
C ASP A 101 4.08 -5.96 10.93
N VAL A 102 3.62 -5.32 12.01
CA VAL A 102 3.74 -5.81 13.38
C VAL A 102 2.44 -5.64 14.14
N LEU A 103 2.20 -6.52 15.11
CA LEU A 103 1.19 -6.34 16.14
C LEU A 103 1.69 -5.33 17.17
N VAL A 104 0.86 -4.39 17.57
CA VAL A 104 1.11 -3.48 18.70
C VAL A 104 0.08 -3.78 19.78
N THR A 105 0.55 -4.10 20.99
CA THR A 105 -0.31 -4.43 22.13
C THR A 105 -0.08 -3.42 23.25
N SER A 106 -1.14 -2.87 23.78
CA SER A 106 -1.19 -2.04 24.99
C SER A 106 -1.85 -2.80 26.13
N LEU A 107 -2.19 -2.10 27.20
CA LEU A 107 -2.80 -2.72 28.39
C LEU A 107 -4.23 -3.21 28.15
N PHE A 108 -5.01 -2.51 27.32
CA PHE A 108 -6.44 -2.76 27.15
C PHE A 108 -6.83 -3.02 25.69
N GLY A 109 -5.87 -3.02 24.78
CA GLY A 109 -6.15 -3.20 23.37
C GLY A 109 -4.95 -3.63 22.55
N SER A 110 -5.22 -3.85 21.28
CA SER A 110 -4.19 -4.14 20.30
C SER A 110 -4.57 -3.53 18.95
N GLY A 111 -3.57 -3.25 18.16
CA GLY A 111 -3.66 -2.79 16.80
C GLY A 111 -2.49 -3.31 15.99
N ALA A 112 -2.25 -2.69 14.86
CA ALA A 112 -1.10 -2.99 14.03
C ALA A 112 -0.07 -1.85 14.07
N GLY A 113 1.09 -2.09 13.48
CA GLY A 113 2.13 -1.08 13.29
C GLY A 113 2.96 -1.36 12.05
N THR A 114 3.66 -0.36 11.58
CA THR A 114 4.57 -0.48 10.43
C THR A 114 5.97 -0.04 10.83
N VAL A 115 6.98 -0.88 10.54
CA VAL A 115 8.39 -0.52 10.73
C VAL A 115 8.77 0.52 9.66
N VAL A 116 8.93 1.77 10.07
CA VAL A 116 9.21 2.90 9.17
C VAL A 116 10.67 3.33 9.17
N ARG A 117 11.46 2.85 10.13
CA ARG A 117 12.90 3.10 10.18
C ARG A 117 13.62 1.98 10.91
N LYS A 118 14.78 1.60 10.38
CA LYS A 118 15.70 0.64 10.99
C LYS A 118 17.11 1.20 10.92
N THR A 119 17.75 1.31 12.07
CA THR A 119 19.16 1.73 12.20
C THR A 119 20.02 0.52 12.56
N ASP A 120 21.30 0.73 12.86
CA ASP A 120 22.18 -0.36 13.31
C ASP A 120 21.85 -0.89 14.72
N LYS A 121 21.02 -0.19 15.51
CA LYS A 121 20.74 -0.52 16.90
C LYS A 121 19.26 -0.52 17.28
N GLU A 122 18.44 0.15 16.50
CA GLU A 122 17.08 0.51 16.87
C GLU A 122 16.12 0.33 15.71
N MET A 123 14.85 0.05 16.03
CA MET A 123 13.75 0.04 15.07
C MET A 123 12.66 1.01 15.53
N TYR A 124 11.99 1.62 14.56
CA TYR A 124 10.91 2.57 14.82
C TYR A 124 9.65 2.11 14.14
N VAL A 125 8.57 2.05 14.90
CA VAL A 125 7.26 1.54 14.46
C VAL A 125 6.26 2.68 14.49
N LEU A 126 5.62 2.97 13.38
CA LEU A 126 4.50 3.90 13.28
C LEU A 126 3.20 3.13 13.55
N THR A 127 2.35 3.69 14.40
CA THR A 127 1.03 3.15 14.75
C THR A 127 0.04 4.28 15.01
N CYS A 128 -1.21 3.97 15.36
CA CYS A 128 -2.18 4.96 15.83
C CYS A 128 -1.97 5.30 17.29
N TYR A 129 -2.24 6.58 17.66
CA TYR A 129 -2.18 7.02 19.05
C TYR A 129 -3.17 6.24 19.94
N HIS A 130 -4.41 6.06 19.49
CA HIS A 130 -5.43 5.37 20.28
C HIS A 130 -5.07 3.90 20.62
N VAL A 131 -4.13 3.28 19.88
CA VAL A 131 -3.62 1.93 20.19
C VAL A 131 -2.74 1.93 21.43
N VAL A 132 -2.09 3.06 21.75
CA VAL A 132 -1.15 3.20 22.88
C VAL A 132 -1.53 4.32 23.85
N ALA A 133 -2.74 4.84 23.77
CA ALA A 133 -3.19 6.00 24.54
C ALA A 133 -3.02 5.80 26.05
N GLU A 134 -3.40 4.64 26.58
CA GLU A 134 -3.31 4.35 28.00
C GLU A 134 -1.84 4.28 28.48
N ILE A 135 -0.95 3.82 27.62
CA ILE A 135 0.49 3.80 27.93
C ILE A 135 1.01 5.23 28.02
N VAL A 136 0.59 6.10 27.12
CA VAL A 136 0.93 7.53 27.16
C VAL A 136 0.39 8.19 28.42
N GLU A 137 -0.87 7.95 28.77
CA GLU A 137 -1.51 8.49 29.98
C GLU A 137 -0.77 8.07 31.24
N LEU A 138 -0.43 6.78 31.37
CA LEU A 138 0.30 6.25 32.53
C LEU A 138 1.71 6.81 32.59
N ASN A 139 2.41 6.90 31.47
CA ASN A 139 3.75 7.49 31.41
C ASN A 139 3.73 8.98 31.83
N ASN A 140 2.71 9.72 31.42
CA ASN A 140 2.51 11.11 31.82
C ASN A 140 2.18 11.24 33.33
N ALA A 141 1.49 10.25 33.89
CA ALA A 141 1.25 10.13 35.32
C ALA A 141 2.47 9.63 36.16
N GLY A 142 3.60 9.37 35.49
CA GLY A 142 4.84 8.93 36.11
C GLY A 142 5.00 7.41 36.26
N ILE A 143 4.05 6.63 35.77
CA ILE A 143 4.09 5.16 35.76
C ILE A 143 4.71 4.73 34.39
N LYS A 144 5.99 4.32 34.43
CA LYS A 144 6.73 3.95 33.23
C LYS A 144 6.32 2.57 32.72
N ILE A 145 5.67 2.52 31.59
CA ILE A 145 5.22 1.31 30.91
C ILE A 145 5.56 1.44 29.41
N ASP A 146 5.96 0.33 28.82
CA ASP A 146 6.22 0.18 27.39
C ASP A 146 5.07 -0.55 26.70
N ALA A 147 4.89 -0.28 25.40
CA ALA A 147 4.07 -1.11 24.53
C ALA A 147 4.79 -2.43 24.22
N ILE A 148 4.04 -3.43 23.80
CA ILE A 148 4.61 -4.67 23.27
C ILE A 148 4.39 -4.66 21.74
N VAL A 149 5.48 -4.80 21.01
CA VAL A 149 5.47 -4.97 19.56
C VAL A 149 5.87 -6.38 19.23
N GLY A 150 5.14 -7.05 18.34
CA GLY A 150 5.42 -8.44 17.99
C GLY A 150 5.07 -8.81 16.58
N TYR A 151 5.60 -9.94 16.13
CA TYR A 151 5.26 -10.55 14.85
C TYR A 151 5.35 -12.07 14.96
N THR A 152 4.69 -12.79 14.04
CA THR A 152 4.77 -14.26 13.96
C THR A 152 5.80 -14.68 12.93
N LEU A 153 6.49 -15.79 13.21
CA LEU A 153 7.34 -16.48 12.23
C LEU A 153 6.43 -17.38 11.36
N GLY A 154 6.35 -17.08 10.06
CA GLY A 154 5.57 -17.86 9.07
C GLY A 154 4.35 -17.12 8.53
N ASP A 155 3.73 -17.70 7.51
CA ASP A 155 2.62 -17.09 6.76
C ASP A 155 1.24 -17.44 7.32
N SER A 156 1.14 -18.36 8.27
CA SER A 156 -0.12 -18.74 8.87
C SER A 156 -0.54 -17.71 9.92
N GLY A 157 -1.50 -16.88 9.59
CA GLY A 157 -2.16 -15.96 10.51
C GLY A 157 -3.18 -16.63 11.45
N ASP A 158 -3.08 -17.95 11.66
CA ASP A 158 -3.97 -18.71 12.51
C ASP A 158 -3.61 -18.59 14.00
N MET A 159 -4.54 -19.00 14.87
CA MET A 159 -4.35 -18.95 16.33
C MET A 159 -3.18 -19.82 16.82
N GLU A 160 -2.74 -20.79 16.03
CA GLU A 160 -1.60 -21.65 16.34
C GLU A 160 -0.28 -20.89 16.14
N SER A 161 -0.25 -19.88 15.28
CA SER A 161 0.92 -19.03 15.05
C SER A 161 1.25 -18.11 16.23
N LEU A 162 0.30 -17.84 17.13
CA LEU A 162 0.56 -17.08 18.35
C LEU A 162 1.56 -17.79 19.30
N SER A 163 1.73 -19.10 19.18
CA SER A 163 2.76 -19.84 19.90
C SER A 163 4.20 -19.50 19.46
N HIS A 164 4.34 -18.84 18.30
CA HIS A 164 5.63 -18.43 17.73
C HIS A 164 5.76 -16.90 17.66
N LEU A 165 5.04 -16.18 18.53
CA LEU A 165 5.12 -14.72 18.61
C LEU A 165 6.48 -14.29 19.14
N VAL A 166 7.24 -13.58 18.32
CA VAL A 166 8.43 -12.85 18.72
C VAL A 166 7.98 -11.47 19.16
N SER A 167 8.33 -11.02 20.35
CA SER A 167 7.86 -9.75 20.91
C SER A 167 8.99 -8.93 21.54
N PHE A 168 8.83 -7.61 21.48
CA PHE A 168 9.76 -6.61 21.97
C PHE A 168 9.05 -5.57 22.81
N SER A 169 9.75 -5.03 23.82
CA SER A 169 9.34 -3.82 24.51
C SER A 169 9.60 -2.61 23.61
N ALA A 170 8.62 -1.72 23.51
CA ALA A 170 8.66 -0.54 22.64
C ALA A 170 8.23 0.72 23.42
N GLN A 171 9.10 1.70 23.47
CA GLN A 171 8.85 2.98 24.12
C GLN A 171 8.07 3.91 23.19
N VAL A 172 7.07 4.60 23.70
CA VAL A 172 6.41 5.68 22.98
C VAL A 172 7.36 6.88 22.92
N MET A 173 7.88 7.17 21.73
CA MET A 173 8.85 8.22 21.49
C MET A 173 8.19 9.56 21.13
N LYS A 174 7.18 9.51 20.27
CA LYS A 174 6.40 10.66 19.81
C LYS A 174 4.95 10.25 19.62
N TYR A 175 4.03 11.13 19.92
CA TYR A 175 2.63 10.94 19.65
C TYR A 175 1.95 12.27 19.38
N ASP A 176 0.81 12.19 18.72
CA ASP A 176 -0.09 13.32 18.47
C ASP A 176 -1.52 12.78 18.48
N GLU A 177 -2.30 13.21 19.46
CA GLU A 177 -3.67 12.77 19.70
C GLU A 177 -4.62 13.31 18.61
N ASP A 178 -4.43 14.55 18.14
CA ASP A 178 -5.33 15.20 17.19
C ASP A 178 -5.27 14.51 15.82
N ILE A 179 -4.09 14.09 15.41
CA ILE A 179 -3.90 13.35 14.17
C ILE A 179 -3.88 11.83 14.36
N ASP A 180 -4.05 11.35 15.60
CA ASP A 180 -4.10 9.93 15.96
C ASP A 180 -2.90 9.12 15.43
N LEU A 181 -1.67 9.59 15.65
CA LEU A 181 -0.44 8.90 15.31
C LEU A 181 0.49 8.79 16.50
N ALA A 182 1.23 7.68 16.57
CA ALA A 182 2.30 7.45 17.52
C ALA A 182 3.50 6.77 16.87
N LEU A 183 4.69 7.12 17.33
CA LEU A 183 5.97 6.52 16.93
C LEU A 183 6.56 5.80 18.13
N LEU A 184 6.78 4.51 17.97
CA LEU A 184 7.38 3.65 18.97
C LEU A 184 8.84 3.37 18.61
N LYS A 185 9.68 3.23 19.64
CA LYS A 185 11.09 2.90 19.52
C LYS A 185 11.37 1.57 20.19
N ILE A 186 12.05 0.68 19.49
CA ILE A 186 12.54 -0.62 19.95
C ILE A 186 14.07 -0.56 19.99
N ASN A 187 14.68 -0.75 21.16
CA ASN A 187 16.13 -0.67 21.34
C ASN A 187 16.83 -2.00 20.98
N MET A 188 16.47 -2.57 19.85
CA MET A 188 17.12 -3.74 19.26
C MET A 188 16.75 -3.87 17.79
N ILE A 189 17.50 -4.73 17.10
CA ILE A 189 17.29 -5.04 15.67
C ILE A 189 16.83 -6.49 15.55
N ASP A 190 15.87 -6.71 14.68
CA ASP A 190 15.49 -8.05 14.22
C ASP A 190 15.67 -8.15 12.69
N SER A 191 16.32 -9.22 12.23
CA SER A 191 16.58 -9.44 10.80
C SER A 191 15.34 -9.86 10.03
N ASN A 192 14.29 -10.37 10.70
CA ASN A 192 13.03 -10.78 10.09
C ASN A 192 12.09 -9.60 9.81
N LEU A 193 12.35 -8.44 10.43
CA LEU A 193 11.61 -7.22 10.19
C LEU A 193 12.34 -6.34 9.18
N GLU A 194 11.60 -5.75 8.26
CA GLU A 194 12.13 -4.86 7.21
C GLU A 194 11.56 -3.45 7.35
N GLU A 195 12.43 -2.46 7.10
CA GLU A 195 12.00 -1.07 6.96
C GLU A 195 11.13 -0.89 5.73
N ILE A 196 9.99 -0.28 5.90
CA ILE A 196 9.08 0.08 4.82
C ILE A 196 9.35 1.53 4.38
N LYS A 197 9.66 1.69 3.13
CA LYS A 197 9.84 3.02 2.54
C LYS A 197 8.53 3.79 2.57
N ILE A 198 8.56 5.03 3.07
CA ILE A 198 7.45 5.97 2.95
C ILE A 198 7.46 6.54 1.52
N ALA A 199 6.31 6.56 0.86
CA ALA A 199 6.18 7.06 -0.51
C ALA A 199 6.58 8.53 -0.62
N GLU A 200 7.13 8.91 -1.75
CA GLU A 200 7.50 10.30 -2.02
C GLU A 200 6.31 11.11 -2.53
N GLN A 201 5.45 10.47 -3.29
CA GLN A 201 4.33 11.11 -4.00
C GLN A 201 2.99 10.64 -3.46
N GLU A 202 2.05 11.56 -3.41
CA GLU A 202 0.65 11.32 -3.10
C GLU A 202 0.02 10.39 -4.13
N PRO A 203 -0.70 9.32 -3.70
CA PRO A 203 -1.40 8.43 -4.63
C PRO A 203 -2.53 9.20 -5.35
N LYS A 204 -2.85 8.81 -6.56
CA LYS A 204 -4.00 9.36 -7.30
C LYS A 204 -5.30 8.69 -6.86
N LYS A 205 -6.43 9.42 -6.94
CA LYS A 205 -7.76 8.82 -6.79
C LYS A 205 -7.95 7.71 -7.83
N GLY A 206 -8.50 6.56 -7.40
CA GLY A 206 -8.64 5.36 -8.21
C GLY A 206 -7.41 4.46 -8.24
N SER A 207 -6.26 4.87 -7.65
CA SER A 207 -5.10 4.00 -7.52
C SER A 207 -5.39 2.78 -6.66
N GLU A 208 -4.85 1.64 -7.03
CA GLU A 208 -4.87 0.45 -6.18
C GLU A 208 -4.09 0.69 -4.89
N VAL A 209 -4.67 0.22 -3.80
CA VAL A 209 -4.08 0.29 -2.46
C VAL A 209 -4.17 -1.07 -1.76
N TYR A 210 -3.26 -1.30 -0.83
CA TYR A 210 -3.15 -2.54 -0.07
C TYR A 210 -3.09 -2.17 1.41
N SER A 211 -4.07 -2.61 2.18
CA SER A 211 -4.07 -2.42 3.64
C SER A 211 -3.56 -3.69 4.30
N VAL A 212 -2.62 -3.54 5.22
CA VAL A 212 -2.08 -4.64 6.03
C VAL A 212 -2.27 -4.32 7.50
N GLY A 213 -2.65 -5.31 8.28
CA GLY A 213 -2.86 -5.17 9.70
C GLY A 213 -3.27 -6.47 10.37
N THR A 214 -3.90 -6.35 11.53
CA THR A 214 -4.25 -7.50 12.40
C THR A 214 -5.75 -7.52 12.71
N PRO A 215 -6.64 -7.57 11.67
CA PRO A 215 -8.07 -7.54 11.90
C PRO A 215 -8.52 -8.70 12.78
N LEU A 216 -9.24 -8.40 13.87
CA LEU A 216 -9.77 -9.41 14.81
C LEU A 216 -8.68 -10.35 15.37
N GLY A 217 -7.43 -9.90 15.47
CA GLY A 217 -6.30 -10.70 15.94
C GLY A 217 -5.63 -11.56 14.85
N LEU A 218 -6.12 -11.54 13.61
CA LEU A 218 -5.50 -12.25 12.48
C LEU A 218 -4.35 -11.42 11.93
N MET A 219 -3.14 -11.71 12.38
CA MET A 219 -1.94 -10.98 12.00
C MET A 219 -1.64 -11.09 10.50
N ARG A 220 -0.97 -10.06 9.95
CA ARG A 220 -0.51 -10.03 8.56
C ARG A 220 -1.62 -10.21 7.52
N THR A 221 -2.84 -9.78 7.86
CA THR A 221 -3.96 -9.84 6.92
C THR A 221 -3.85 -8.72 5.90
N VAL A 222 -3.87 -9.11 4.62
CA VAL A 222 -3.82 -8.17 3.50
C VAL A 222 -5.21 -8.01 2.91
N SER A 223 -5.65 -6.77 2.71
CA SER A 223 -6.81 -6.44 1.90
C SER A 223 -6.44 -5.50 0.77
N LYS A 224 -7.03 -5.69 -0.40
CA LYS A 224 -6.81 -4.87 -1.60
C LYS A 224 -8.05 -4.06 -1.90
N GLY A 225 -7.87 -2.80 -2.24
CA GLY A 225 -8.92 -1.89 -2.68
C GLY A 225 -8.38 -0.79 -3.59
N ILE A 226 -9.13 0.30 -3.67
CA ILE A 226 -8.72 1.53 -4.36
C ILE A 226 -8.79 2.72 -3.40
N LEU A 227 -8.02 3.76 -3.70
CA LEU A 227 -8.18 5.07 -3.11
C LEU A 227 -9.46 5.70 -3.68
N ALA A 228 -10.56 5.57 -2.95
CA ALA A 228 -11.88 6.04 -3.39
C ALA A 228 -11.98 7.57 -3.34
N ASN A 229 -11.40 8.21 -2.30
CA ASN A 229 -11.39 9.67 -2.17
C ASN A 229 -10.24 10.18 -1.30
N LYS A 230 -9.95 11.48 -1.40
CA LYS A 230 -9.04 12.21 -0.51
C LYS A 230 -9.86 13.23 0.28
N ILE A 231 -9.73 13.18 1.60
CA ILE A 231 -10.34 14.11 2.54
C ILE A 231 -9.22 14.81 3.30
N VAL A 232 -9.46 15.96 3.90
CA VAL A 232 -8.43 16.66 4.67
C VAL A 232 -7.88 15.75 5.77
N GLY A 233 -6.59 15.46 5.70
CA GLY A 233 -5.88 14.58 6.65
C GLY A 233 -6.08 13.08 6.42
N PHE A 234 -6.97 12.64 5.50
CA PHE A 234 -7.30 11.24 5.31
C PHE A 234 -7.41 10.80 3.85
N TYR A 235 -7.22 9.51 3.66
CA TYR A 235 -7.65 8.76 2.50
C TYR A 235 -8.88 7.93 2.84
N LEU A 236 -9.89 7.95 1.97
CA LEU A 236 -11.01 7.03 1.97
C LEU A 236 -10.70 5.90 0.99
N THR A 237 -10.76 4.66 1.46
CA THR A 237 -10.50 3.47 0.65
C THR A 237 -11.64 2.47 0.77
N ASP A 238 -11.82 1.62 -0.23
CA ASP A 238 -12.74 0.48 -0.20
C ASP A 238 -12.01 -0.84 0.15
N SER A 239 -10.76 -0.76 0.62
CA SER A 239 -10.09 -1.90 1.23
C SER A 239 -10.76 -2.22 2.57
N THR A 240 -11.00 -3.51 2.83
CA THR A 240 -11.63 -3.93 4.08
C THR A 240 -10.84 -3.41 5.27
N THR A 241 -11.53 -2.66 6.14
CA THR A 241 -10.96 -2.10 7.37
C THR A 241 -11.88 -2.47 8.53
N THR A 242 -11.31 -3.01 9.60
CA THR A 242 -12.04 -3.37 10.83
C THR A 242 -11.14 -3.23 12.04
N PHE A 243 -11.67 -3.51 13.23
CA PHE A 243 -10.91 -3.46 14.49
C PHE A 243 -9.65 -4.33 14.40
N GLY A 244 -8.50 -3.77 14.78
CA GLY A 244 -7.19 -4.39 14.70
C GLY A 244 -6.34 -3.94 13.49
N ASN A 245 -6.95 -3.30 12.47
CA ASN A 245 -6.19 -2.71 11.37
C ASN A 245 -5.58 -1.35 11.73
N SER A 246 -6.05 -0.72 12.81
CA SER A 246 -5.55 0.58 13.31
C SER A 246 -4.05 0.55 13.54
N GLY A 247 -3.33 1.50 12.95
CA GLY A 247 -1.88 1.62 13.06
C GLY A 247 -1.08 0.80 12.05
N GLY A 248 -1.72 -0.12 11.32
CA GLY A 248 -1.07 -0.86 10.24
C GLY A 248 -0.71 0.02 9.04
N GLY A 249 -0.34 -0.58 7.93
CA GLY A 249 0.07 0.14 6.74
C GLY A 249 -0.98 0.14 5.64
N LEU A 250 -1.14 1.29 4.97
CA LEU A 250 -1.76 1.39 3.65
C LEU A 250 -0.64 1.61 2.63
N TYR A 251 -0.57 0.75 1.63
CA TYR A 251 0.56 0.71 0.68
C TYR A 251 0.10 0.95 -0.75
N ASN A 252 1.00 1.52 -1.56
CA ASN A 252 0.84 1.58 -3.01
C ASN A 252 1.32 0.27 -3.68
N LYS A 253 1.20 0.17 -5.00
CA LYS A 253 1.69 -0.97 -5.79
C LYS A 253 3.18 -1.28 -5.65
N LYS A 254 3.98 -0.29 -5.25
CA LYS A 254 5.43 -0.47 -5.03
C LYS A 254 5.75 -1.01 -3.64
N GLY A 255 4.75 -1.24 -2.79
CA GLY A 255 4.92 -1.60 -1.39
C GLY A 255 5.45 -0.44 -0.53
N GLU A 256 5.27 0.80 -0.97
CA GLU A 256 5.63 1.98 -0.19
C GLU A 256 4.43 2.42 0.66
N LEU A 257 4.70 2.82 1.90
CA LEU A 257 3.68 3.31 2.84
C LEU A 257 3.12 4.65 2.35
N ILE A 258 1.81 4.71 2.15
CA ILE A 258 1.09 5.91 1.75
C ILE A 258 0.11 6.41 2.82
N GLY A 259 -0.27 5.56 3.76
CA GLY A 259 -1.24 5.91 4.81
C GLY A 259 -1.18 4.97 6.00
N VAL A 260 -1.87 5.36 7.09
CA VAL A 260 -2.05 4.55 8.29
C VAL A 260 -3.54 4.40 8.55
N PRO A 261 -4.13 3.19 8.42
CA PRO A 261 -5.51 2.94 8.82
C PRO A 261 -5.76 3.36 10.26
N SER A 262 -6.74 4.22 10.49
CA SER A 262 -7.03 4.75 11.83
C SER A 262 -8.50 4.62 12.22
N ASN A 263 -9.41 4.73 11.26
CA ASN A 263 -10.84 4.74 11.54
C ASN A 263 -11.62 3.96 10.48
N VAL A 264 -12.82 3.55 10.83
CA VAL A 264 -13.82 3.03 9.90
C VAL A 264 -14.94 4.06 9.74
N MET A 265 -15.48 4.15 8.54
CA MET A 265 -16.74 4.89 8.35
C MET A 265 -17.89 4.12 8.98
N GLY A 266 -18.92 4.83 9.39
CA GLY A 266 -20.10 4.20 9.95
C GLY A 266 -21.25 5.18 10.09
N TYR A 267 -22.37 4.71 10.59
CA TYR A 267 -23.57 5.50 10.80
C TYR A 267 -24.15 5.25 12.21
N ALA A 268 -24.97 6.19 12.66
CA ALA A 268 -25.69 6.05 13.93
C ALA A 268 -26.64 4.85 13.87
N GLY A 269 -26.41 3.85 14.71
CA GLY A 269 -27.19 2.61 14.76
C GLY A 269 -28.45 2.69 15.65
N GLY A 270 -28.79 3.89 16.13
CA GLY A 270 -29.86 4.10 17.08
C GLY A 270 -29.38 4.08 18.53
N LEU A 271 -30.31 4.01 19.48
CA LEU A 271 -29.99 3.98 20.91
C LEU A 271 -29.92 2.53 21.42
N ASN A 272 -28.92 2.23 22.23
CA ASN A 272 -28.85 0.98 22.95
C ASN A 272 -29.85 0.94 24.13
N LYS A 273 -29.88 -0.17 24.88
CA LYS A 273 -30.77 -0.35 26.03
C LYS A 273 -30.57 0.72 27.14
N ASP A 274 -29.40 1.35 27.18
CA ASP A 274 -29.04 2.38 28.15
C ASP A 274 -29.28 3.79 27.62
N GLY A 275 -29.91 3.94 26.46
CA GLY A 275 -30.21 5.22 25.82
C GLY A 275 -28.98 5.90 25.17
N LYS A 276 -27.87 5.20 25.00
CA LYS A 276 -26.67 5.70 24.31
C LYS A 276 -26.74 5.42 22.82
N GLU A 277 -26.33 6.39 22.02
CA GLU A 277 -26.17 6.19 20.58
C GLU A 277 -25.17 5.06 20.31
N THR A 278 -25.55 4.19 19.39
CA THR A 278 -24.67 3.13 18.90
C THR A 278 -24.08 3.54 17.55
N PHE A 279 -22.87 3.09 17.30
CA PHE A 279 -22.18 3.24 16.03
C PHE A 279 -22.17 1.91 15.30
N VAL A 280 -22.62 1.91 14.05
CA VAL A 280 -22.54 0.74 13.16
C VAL A 280 -21.41 0.98 12.18
N PRO A 281 -20.29 0.27 12.30
CA PRO A 281 -19.17 0.45 11.39
C PRO A 281 -19.51 -0.08 10.00
N GLU A 282 -19.12 0.66 8.96
CA GLU A 282 -19.17 0.25 7.56
C GLU A 282 -17.79 -0.25 7.15
N SER A 283 -17.57 -1.54 7.28
CA SER A 283 -16.24 -2.14 7.06
C SER A 283 -15.74 -2.11 5.61
N SER A 284 -16.61 -1.75 4.67
CA SER A 284 -16.24 -1.59 3.26
C SER A 284 -15.59 -0.23 2.94
N LEU A 285 -15.60 0.70 3.92
CA LEU A 285 -15.01 2.03 3.76
C LEU A 285 -14.10 2.35 4.94
N GLY A 286 -12.80 2.30 4.67
CA GLY A 286 -11.74 2.62 5.63
C GLY A 286 -11.23 4.05 5.49
N LEU A 287 -10.92 4.66 6.63
CA LEU A 287 -10.21 5.93 6.71
C LEU A 287 -8.77 5.70 7.18
N SER A 288 -7.81 6.18 6.40
CA SER A 288 -6.39 6.13 6.75
C SER A 288 -5.81 7.53 6.81
N ARG A 289 -4.97 7.81 7.80
CA ARG A 289 -4.18 9.04 7.81
C ARG A 289 -3.36 9.10 6.53
N ASN A 290 -3.38 10.23 5.85
CA ASN A 290 -2.76 10.37 4.55
C ASN A 290 -1.24 10.57 4.61
N LEU A 291 -0.58 10.47 3.47
CA LEU A 291 0.87 10.56 3.35
C LEU A 291 1.43 11.91 3.84
N SER A 292 0.75 13.02 3.55
CA SER A 292 1.19 14.34 4.00
C SER A 292 1.15 14.48 5.52
N THR A 293 0.12 13.91 6.18
CA THR A 293 0.02 13.87 7.64
C THR A 293 1.15 13.02 8.26
N ILE A 294 1.45 11.85 7.68
CA ILE A 294 2.55 11.00 8.14
C ILE A 294 3.88 11.74 8.03
N LYS A 295 4.16 12.38 6.89
CA LYS A 295 5.41 13.13 6.67
C LYS A 295 5.56 14.28 7.66
N ALA A 296 4.51 15.07 7.86
CA ALA A 296 4.52 16.15 8.84
C ALA A 296 4.73 15.63 10.27
N PHE A 297 4.11 14.51 10.64
CA PHE A 297 4.30 13.89 11.94
C PHE A 297 5.73 13.42 12.16
N LEU A 298 6.37 12.84 11.14
CA LEU A 298 7.75 12.34 11.24
C LEU A 298 8.82 13.42 11.03
N GLU A 299 8.43 14.62 10.62
CA GLU A 299 9.36 15.75 10.45
C GLU A 299 10.05 16.08 11.78
N GLY A 300 11.38 16.27 11.72
CA GLY A 300 12.21 16.60 12.87
C GLY A 300 12.44 15.44 13.85
N VAL A 301 12.02 14.22 13.53
CA VAL A 301 12.40 13.04 14.32
C VAL A 301 13.86 12.68 14.04
N GLU A 302 14.66 12.66 15.10
CA GLU A 302 16.04 12.17 15.05
C GLU A 302 16.03 10.64 15.30
N TYR A 303 16.56 9.88 14.33
CA TYR A 303 16.63 8.42 14.37
C TYR A 303 18.04 7.93 14.75
#